data_69d054ddc1d233e1a6e996d78aca8084
#
_entry.id   69d054ddc1d233e1a6e996d78aca8084
#
_cell.length_a   1.000
_cell.length_b   1.000
_cell.length_c   1.000
_cell.angle_alpha   90.00
_cell.angle_beta   90.00
_cell.angle_gamma   90.00
#
_symmetry.space_group_name_H-M   'P 1'
#
loop_
_entity.id
_entity.type
_entity.pdbx_description
1 polymer ?
#
loop_
_entity_poly.entity_id
_entity_poly.type
_entity_poly.pdbx_seq_one_letter_code
_entity_poly.pdbx_strand_id
1 'polypeptide(L)'
;IFDALYDEHRGVIIFVRVMDGTLLKSGKITFYQTGKTANANEIGCFTPLMTPRNELIAGEIGYIVTGIKDIHETQVGDTVCLDSVGVTLLPGYKKPQPMVFFGVYPKTTDELVNLKEGLSKYALNDTSITIAPEYSSFLGNGFRVGFLGLLHADIVRQRLKEEENVDLFLTSPQVLYDKKEDGSMLEPYMNLTVFVPSMYVGSVISTCQKSKGNMLDV
;
A
#
# COMPACT_ATOMS: atom_id res chain seq x y z
N ILE A 1 -7.28 -7.73 9.08
CA ILE A 1 -7.50 -7.18 7.72
C ILE A 1 -6.40 -7.69 6.82
N PHE A 2 -6.72 -8.31 5.69
CA PHE A 2 -5.73 -8.76 4.70
C PHE A 2 -5.79 -7.96 3.40
N ASP A 3 -6.90 -7.21 3.15
CA ASP A 3 -7.04 -6.32 2.02
C ASP A 3 -8.10 -5.26 2.32
N ALA A 4 -8.12 -4.17 1.55
CA ALA A 4 -9.12 -3.11 1.65
C ALA A 4 -9.33 -2.46 0.28
N LEU A 5 -10.56 -2.05 0.01
CA LEU A 5 -10.87 -1.27 -1.17
C LEU A 5 -11.75 -0.07 -0.80
N TYR A 6 -11.67 0.97 -1.58
CA TYR A 6 -12.52 2.14 -1.45
C TYR A 6 -13.65 2.12 -2.50
N ASP A 7 -14.87 2.30 -2.02
CA ASP A 7 -16.07 2.46 -2.84
C ASP A 7 -16.68 3.84 -2.56
N GLU A 8 -16.97 4.61 -3.60
CA GLU A 8 -17.44 6.00 -3.48
C GLU A 8 -18.77 6.13 -2.69
N HIS A 9 -19.63 5.10 -2.76
CA HIS A 9 -20.94 5.10 -2.11
C HIS A 9 -20.94 4.42 -0.74
N ARG A 10 -20.12 3.40 -0.56
CA ARG A 10 -20.08 2.53 0.62
C ARG A 10 -18.93 2.86 1.57
N GLY A 11 -17.98 3.71 1.13
CA GLY A 11 -16.75 4.00 1.85
C GLY A 11 -15.76 2.84 1.80
N VAL A 12 -14.90 2.75 2.79
CA VAL A 12 -13.89 1.69 2.86
C VAL A 12 -14.56 0.36 3.18
N ILE A 13 -14.29 -0.62 2.34
CA ILE A 13 -14.66 -2.03 2.51
C ILE A 13 -13.38 -2.79 2.85
N ILE A 14 -13.34 -3.39 4.03
CA ILE A 14 -12.20 -4.18 4.48
C ILE A 14 -12.48 -5.67 4.33
N PHE A 15 -11.47 -6.42 3.90
CA PHE A 15 -11.50 -7.87 3.80
C PHE A 15 -10.82 -8.47 5.01
N VAL A 16 -11.54 -9.34 5.70
CA VAL A 16 -11.13 -9.84 7.00
C VAL A 16 -11.20 -11.36 7.06
N ARG A 17 -10.31 -11.93 7.87
CA ARG A 17 -10.46 -13.27 8.40
C ARG A 17 -10.82 -13.15 9.87
N VAL A 18 -11.93 -13.75 10.29
CA VAL A 18 -12.32 -13.80 11.69
C VAL A 18 -11.45 -14.84 12.39
N MET A 19 -10.67 -14.39 13.36
CA MET A 19 -9.73 -15.26 14.09
C MET A 19 -10.39 -15.89 15.31
N ASP A 20 -11.22 -15.11 16.02
CA ASP A 20 -11.93 -15.53 17.22
C ASP A 20 -13.24 -14.77 17.37
N GLY A 21 -14.22 -15.36 18.03
CA GLY A 21 -15.52 -14.79 18.30
C GLY A 21 -16.47 -14.74 17.10
N THR A 22 -17.43 -13.84 17.17
CA THR A 22 -18.45 -13.63 16.15
C THR A 22 -18.67 -12.14 15.93
N LEU A 23 -18.59 -11.71 14.68
CA LEU A 23 -18.92 -10.35 14.26
C LEU A 23 -20.37 -10.31 13.81
N LEU A 24 -21.15 -9.39 14.38
CA LEU A 24 -22.55 -9.15 13.98
C LEU A 24 -22.66 -7.92 13.09
N LYS A 25 -23.62 -7.95 12.16
CA LYS A 25 -24.01 -6.78 11.38
C LYS A 25 -24.40 -5.62 12.31
N SER A 26 -24.01 -4.41 11.95
CA SER A 26 -24.21 -3.18 12.75
C SER A 26 -23.46 -3.16 14.09
N GLY A 27 -22.57 -4.13 14.33
CA GLY A 27 -21.69 -4.13 15.50
C GLY A 27 -20.68 -2.97 15.42
N LYS A 28 -20.37 -2.40 16.58
CA LYS A 28 -19.28 -1.42 16.68
C LYS A 28 -17.95 -2.16 16.63
N ILE A 29 -17.07 -1.71 15.76
CA ILE A 29 -15.73 -2.25 15.57
C ILE A 29 -14.67 -1.20 15.88
N THR A 30 -13.53 -1.64 16.38
CA THR A 30 -12.35 -0.81 16.68
C THR A 30 -11.15 -1.35 15.91
N PHE A 31 -10.46 -0.47 15.20
CA PHE A 31 -9.17 -0.75 14.56
C PHE A 31 -8.08 -0.60 15.61
N TYR A 32 -7.33 -1.66 15.86
CA TYR A 32 -6.40 -1.67 16.99
C TYR A 32 -5.24 -0.69 16.83
N GLN A 33 -4.64 -0.60 15.64
CA GLN A 33 -3.46 0.26 15.41
C GLN A 33 -3.83 1.74 15.36
N THR A 34 -4.94 2.08 14.72
CA THR A 34 -5.35 3.48 14.57
C THR A 34 -6.22 3.98 15.73
N GLY A 35 -6.76 3.06 16.55
CA GLY A 35 -7.71 3.38 17.62
C GLY A 35 -9.06 3.91 17.11
N LYS A 36 -9.28 3.92 15.80
CA LYS A 36 -10.52 4.38 15.19
C LYS A 36 -11.65 3.39 15.45
N THR A 37 -12.85 3.91 15.55
CA THR A 37 -14.08 3.10 15.68
C THR A 37 -14.98 3.34 14.50
N ALA A 38 -15.63 2.29 14.03
CA ALA A 38 -16.63 2.34 12.98
C ALA A 38 -17.78 1.38 13.29
N ASN A 39 -18.84 1.45 12.51
CA ASN A 39 -19.90 0.46 12.54
C ASN A 39 -19.73 -0.51 11.36
N ALA A 40 -19.93 -1.79 11.60
CA ALA A 40 -20.01 -2.79 10.54
C ALA A 40 -21.36 -2.67 9.82
N ASN A 41 -21.50 -1.62 8.98
CA ASN A 41 -22.78 -1.28 8.33
C ASN A 41 -23.35 -2.46 7.54
N GLU A 42 -22.47 -3.21 6.87
CA GLU A 42 -22.78 -4.45 6.21
C GLU A 42 -21.61 -5.40 6.41
N ILE A 43 -21.91 -6.68 6.57
CA ILE A 43 -20.93 -7.76 6.59
C ILE A 43 -21.40 -8.88 5.67
N GLY A 44 -20.47 -9.68 5.17
CA GLY A 44 -20.81 -10.80 4.29
C GLY A 44 -19.61 -11.59 3.85
N CYS A 45 -19.86 -12.53 2.98
CA CYS A 45 -18.83 -13.40 2.37
C CYS A 45 -18.90 -13.32 0.84
N PHE A 46 -17.96 -13.99 0.17
CA PHE A 46 -17.90 -14.09 -1.28
C PHE A 46 -18.44 -15.44 -1.77
N THR A 47 -19.47 -15.42 -2.67
CA THR A 47 -20.10 -16.65 -3.21
C THR A 47 -20.56 -16.52 -4.69
N PRO A 48 -19.75 -16.30 -5.70
CA PRO A 48 -18.47 -15.59 -5.78
C PRO A 48 -18.59 -14.09 -5.56
N LEU A 49 -19.78 -13.52 -5.68
CA LEU A 49 -20.04 -12.09 -5.45
C LEU A 49 -20.20 -11.81 -3.95
N MET A 50 -20.07 -10.54 -3.59
CA MET A 50 -20.35 -10.07 -2.22
C MET A 50 -21.78 -10.42 -1.83
N THR A 51 -21.92 -11.31 -0.86
CA THR A 51 -23.22 -11.78 -0.36
C THR A 51 -23.36 -11.36 1.09
N PRO A 52 -24.31 -10.43 1.40
CA PRO A 52 -24.53 -9.97 2.76
C PRO A 52 -24.94 -11.10 3.71
N ARG A 53 -24.46 -11.03 4.95
CA ARG A 53 -24.82 -11.93 6.05
C ARG A 53 -25.13 -11.13 7.32
N ASN A 54 -25.72 -11.78 8.29
CA ASN A 54 -26.02 -11.16 9.60
C ASN A 54 -24.87 -11.35 10.59
N GLU A 55 -24.04 -12.37 10.37
CA GLU A 55 -22.90 -12.71 11.22
C GLU A 55 -21.74 -13.31 10.41
N LEU A 56 -20.53 -13.16 10.94
CA LEU A 56 -19.31 -13.88 10.53
C LEU A 56 -18.70 -14.53 11.77
N ILE A 57 -18.40 -15.82 11.70
CA ILE A 57 -17.88 -16.61 12.82
C ILE A 57 -16.38 -16.88 12.66
N ALA A 58 -15.73 -17.30 13.74
CA ALA A 58 -14.32 -17.67 13.75
C ALA A 58 -13.97 -18.67 12.63
N GLY A 59 -12.90 -18.38 11.89
CA GLY A 59 -12.41 -19.16 10.74
C GLY A 59 -12.94 -18.68 9.39
N GLU A 60 -14.03 -17.92 9.34
CA GLU A 60 -14.59 -17.39 8.10
C GLU A 60 -13.78 -16.24 7.53
N ILE A 61 -13.80 -16.15 6.19
CA ILE A 61 -13.30 -15.00 5.43
C ILE A 61 -14.50 -14.24 4.89
N GLY A 62 -14.47 -12.93 5.08
CA GLY A 62 -15.57 -12.08 4.64
C GLY A 62 -15.15 -10.63 4.43
N TYR A 63 -16.14 -9.79 4.26
CA TYR A 63 -15.95 -8.36 4.12
C TYR A 63 -16.78 -7.58 5.15
N ILE A 64 -16.31 -6.37 5.45
CA ILE A 64 -17.03 -5.42 6.32
C ILE A 64 -17.07 -4.08 5.59
N VAL A 65 -18.27 -3.53 5.41
CA VAL A 65 -18.48 -2.17 4.93
C VAL A 65 -18.47 -1.24 6.14
N THR A 66 -17.47 -0.39 6.22
CA THR A 66 -17.25 0.46 7.41
C THR A 66 -17.89 1.84 7.31
N GLY A 67 -18.13 2.33 6.09
CA GLY A 67 -18.56 3.70 5.85
C GLY A 67 -17.49 4.77 6.11
N ILE A 68 -16.28 4.38 6.45
CA ILE A 68 -15.11 5.28 6.58
C ILE A 68 -14.78 5.85 5.21
N LYS A 69 -14.47 7.13 5.13
CA LYS A 69 -14.17 7.80 3.85
C LYS A 69 -12.68 7.90 3.54
N ASP A 70 -11.83 7.68 4.52
CA ASP A 70 -10.38 7.73 4.37
C ASP A 70 -9.78 6.34 4.58
N ILE A 71 -9.21 5.76 3.52
CA ILE A 71 -8.59 4.43 3.58
C ILE A 71 -7.35 4.41 4.49
N HIS A 72 -6.69 5.55 4.69
CA HIS A 72 -5.54 5.62 5.59
C HIS A 72 -5.90 5.37 7.06
N GLU A 73 -7.20 5.46 7.41
CA GLU A 73 -7.71 5.10 8.73
C GLU A 73 -7.85 3.58 8.91
N THR A 74 -7.79 2.81 7.81
CA THR A 74 -7.88 1.36 7.79
C THR A 74 -6.63 0.77 7.15
N GLN A 75 -5.74 0.22 7.95
CA GLN A 75 -4.50 -0.35 7.41
C GLN A 75 -4.65 -1.85 7.18
N VAL A 76 -4.23 -2.31 5.99
CA VAL A 76 -4.08 -3.76 5.74
C VAL A 76 -3.09 -4.31 6.77
N GLY A 77 -3.44 -5.44 7.40
CA GLY A 77 -2.70 -6.03 8.52
C GLY A 77 -3.12 -5.56 9.90
N ASP A 78 -3.99 -4.55 9.99
CA ASP A 78 -4.56 -4.17 11.29
C ASP A 78 -5.52 -5.26 11.81
N THR A 79 -5.68 -5.28 13.11
CA THR A 79 -6.66 -6.13 13.79
C THR A 79 -7.92 -5.33 14.10
N VAL A 80 -9.05 -5.87 13.68
CA VAL A 80 -10.38 -5.34 14.02
C VAL A 80 -10.93 -6.11 15.18
N CYS A 81 -11.40 -5.43 16.21
CA CYS A 81 -11.97 -6.02 17.41
C CYS A 81 -13.28 -5.33 17.80
N LEU A 82 -14.12 -6.05 18.51
CA LEU A 82 -15.37 -5.51 19.10
C LEU A 82 -15.05 -4.74 20.37
N ASP A 83 -14.08 -5.25 21.15
CA ASP A 83 -13.54 -4.60 22.34
C ASP A 83 -12.01 -4.65 22.27
N SER A 84 -11.36 -3.58 22.64
CA SER A 84 -9.88 -3.50 22.61
C SER A 84 -9.23 -4.15 23.83
N VAL A 85 -10.00 -4.60 24.81
CA VAL A 85 -9.48 -5.22 26.03
C VAL A 85 -9.17 -6.70 25.79
N GLY A 86 -7.91 -7.12 26.03
CA GLY A 86 -7.51 -8.52 25.94
C GLY A 86 -7.23 -9.04 24.53
N VAL A 87 -7.14 -8.16 23.52
CA VAL A 87 -6.84 -8.55 22.14
C VAL A 87 -5.34 -8.88 22.01
N THR A 88 -5.04 -10.07 21.50
CA THR A 88 -3.67 -10.46 21.12
C THR A 88 -3.45 -10.17 19.65
N LEU A 89 -2.50 -9.30 19.33
CA LEU A 89 -2.14 -9.02 17.94
C LEU A 89 -1.43 -10.20 17.30
N LEU A 90 -1.75 -10.46 16.04
CA LEU A 90 -1.01 -11.43 15.25
C LEU A 90 0.37 -10.85 14.92
N PRO A 91 1.46 -11.59 15.22
CA PRO A 91 2.81 -11.11 14.90
C PRO A 91 3.08 -11.18 13.39
N GLY A 92 4.01 -10.35 12.93
CA GLY A 92 4.63 -10.48 11.61
C GLY A 92 4.09 -9.57 10.52
N TYR A 93 3.01 -8.85 10.72
CA TYR A 93 2.56 -7.88 9.72
C TYR A 93 3.35 -6.56 9.81
N LYS A 94 3.91 -6.15 8.69
CA LYS A 94 4.59 -4.84 8.56
C LYS A 94 3.97 -4.09 7.38
N LYS A 95 3.72 -2.80 7.57
CA LYS A 95 3.27 -1.93 6.46
C LYS A 95 4.33 -1.97 5.35
N PRO A 96 3.94 -2.28 4.10
CA PRO A 96 4.85 -2.20 2.97
C PRO A 96 5.45 -0.79 2.89
N GLN A 97 6.77 -0.71 2.71
CA GLN A 97 7.45 0.56 2.56
C GLN A 97 7.94 0.72 1.13
N PRO A 98 7.80 1.90 0.53
CA PRO A 98 8.32 2.14 -0.80
C PRO A 98 9.85 2.02 -0.81
N MET A 99 10.35 1.38 -1.86
CA MET A 99 11.77 1.13 -2.07
C MET A 99 12.38 2.02 -3.14
N VAL A 100 11.55 2.51 -4.07
CA VAL A 100 11.99 3.30 -5.22
C VAL A 100 11.09 4.52 -5.35
N PHE A 101 11.69 5.66 -5.57
CA PHE A 101 10.98 6.93 -5.71
C PHE A 101 11.18 7.50 -7.10
N PHE A 102 10.11 8.04 -7.66
CA PHE A 102 10.12 8.75 -8.94
C PHE A 102 9.52 10.14 -8.77
N GLY A 103 10.06 11.11 -9.47
CA GLY A 103 9.33 12.31 -9.78
C GLY A 103 8.30 12.00 -10.85
N VAL A 104 7.05 12.31 -10.58
CA VAL A 104 5.90 12.09 -11.45
C VAL A 104 5.37 13.46 -11.88
N TYR A 105 5.44 13.74 -13.16
CA TYR A 105 5.08 15.04 -13.72
C TYR A 105 4.08 14.88 -14.84
N PRO A 106 3.05 15.75 -14.94
CA PRO A 106 2.12 15.73 -16.06
C PRO A 106 2.83 16.17 -17.34
N LYS A 107 2.34 15.73 -18.50
CA LYS A 107 2.88 16.21 -19.79
C LYS A 107 2.60 17.68 -20.05
N THR A 108 1.46 18.16 -19.61
CA THR A 108 1.04 19.55 -19.71
C THR A 108 0.68 20.11 -18.33
N THR A 109 0.90 21.39 -18.11
CA THR A 109 0.66 22.04 -16.81
C THR A 109 -0.82 21.94 -16.40
N ASP A 110 -1.72 21.95 -17.36
CA ASP A 110 -3.18 21.88 -17.13
C ASP A 110 -3.62 20.51 -16.56
N GLU A 111 -2.83 19.46 -16.79
CA GLU A 111 -3.11 18.10 -16.29
C GLU A 111 -2.67 17.88 -14.83
N LEU A 112 -2.05 18.89 -14.18
CA LEU A 112 -1.57 18.72 -12.79
C LEU A 112 -2.69 18.39 -11.81
N VAL A 113 -3.87 18.98 -12.00
CA VAL A 113 -5.04 18.71 -11.14
C VAL A 113 -5.51 17.28 -11.35
N ASN A 114 -5.64 16.86 -12.60
CA ASN A 114 -6.06 15.49 -12.94
C ASN A 114 -5.04 14.45 -12.43
N LEU A 115 -3.74 14.74 -12.54
CA LEU A 115 -2.69 13.90 -11.99
C LEU A 115 -2.81 13.76 -10.47
N LYS A 116 -3.06 14.88 -9.76
CA LYS A 116 -3.25 14.85 -8.31
C LYS A 116 -4.46 14.00 -7.92
N GLU A 117 -5.58 14.19 -8.60
CA GLU A 117 -6.81 13.43 -8.35
C GLU A 117 -6.62 11.94 -8.65
N GLY A 118 -6.03 11.59 -9.79
CA GLY A 118 -5.74 10.22 -10.16
C GLY A 118 -4.79 9.52 -9.17
N LEU A 119 -3.71 10.19 -8.77
CA LEU A 119 -2.80 9.66 -7.73
C LEU A 119 -3.52 9.49 -6.39
N SER A 120 -4.38 10.43 -6.00
CA SER A 120 -5.14 10.34 -4.75
C SER A 120 -6.14 9.19 -4.79
N LYS A 121 -6.87 9.01 -5.87
CA LYS A 121 -7.77 7.87 -6.08
C LYS A 121 -7.01 6.54 -6.03
N TYR A 122 -5.84 6.47 -6.70
CA TYR A 122 -5.02 5.27 -6.67
C TYR A 122 -4.55 4.95 -5.26
N ALA A 123 -4.11 5.95 -4.49
CA ALA A 123 -3.68 5.78 -3.10
C ALA A 123 -4.78 5.31 -2.16
N LEU A 124 -6.06 5.55 -2.49
CA LEU A 124 -7.19 5.00 -1.74
C LEU A 124 -7.27 3.46 -1.84
N ASN A 125 -6.78 2.89 -2.92
CA ASN A 125 -6.81 1.44 -3.14
C ASN A 125 -5.45 0.77 -2.90
N ASP A 126 -4.37 1.54 -2.83
CA ASP A 126 -3.02 1.03 -2.61
C ASP A 126 -2.29 1.85 -1.54
N THR A 127 -2.29 1.32 -0.32
CA THR A 127 -1.64 1.97 0.83
C THR A 127 -0.12 1.85 0.83
N SER A 128 0.47 1.14 -0.15
CA SER A 128 1.92 0.97 -0.25
C SER A 128 2.61 2.14 -0.94
N ILE A 129 1.88 2.97 -1.70
CA ILE A 129 2.45 4.16 -2.32
C ILE A 129 2.50 5.33 -1.34
N THR A 130 3.49 6.19 -1.54
CA THR A 130 3.61 7.47 -0.83
C THR A 130 3.65 8.59 -1.84
N ILE A 131 2.93 9.67 -1.59
CA ILE A 131 2.83 10.81 -2.51
C ILE A 131 3.21 12.07 -1.74
N ALA A 132 4.19 12.80 -2.24
CA ALA A 132 4.60 14.10 -1.71
C ALA A 132 4.70 15.12 -2.86
N PRO A 133 4.30 16.37 -2.66
CA PRO A 133 4.51 17.41 -3.66
C PRO A 133 6.00 17.57 -3.97
N GLU A 134 6.34 17.77 -5.24
CA GLU A 134 7.70 18.04 -5.70
C GLU A 134 7.69 19.15 -6.75
N TYR A 135 8.75 19.94 -6.76
CA TYR A 135 8.97 20.96 -7.77
C TYR A 135 10.31 20.73 -8.46
N SER A 136 10.28 20.76 -9.77
CA SER A 136 11.48 20.75 -10.61
C SER A 136 11.60 22.07 -11.34
N SER A 137 12.78 22.67 -11.35
CA SER A 137 13.04 23.89 -12.12
C SER A 137 12.86 23.69 -13.63
N PHE A 138 12.90 22.46 -14.10
CA PHE A 138 12.79 22.09 -15.51
C PHE A 138 11.40 21.55 -15.89
N LEU A 139 10.78 20.72 -15.03
CA LEU A 139 9.49 20.08 -15.29
C LEU A 139 8.30 20.78 -14.60
N GLY A 140 8.57 21.76 -13.73
CA GLY A 140 7.54 22.47 -12.98
C GLY A 140 7.05 21.69 -11.76
N ASN A 141 5.76 21.85 -11.47
CA ASN A 141 5.11 21.18 -10.34
C ASN A 141 4.76 19.73 -10.68
N GLY A 142 4.99 18.85 -9.74
CA GLY A 142 4.69 17.43 -9.82
C GLY A 142 4.64 16.80 -8.45
N PHE A 143 4.85 15.48 -8.41
CA PHE A 143 4.80 14.70 -7.18
C PHE A 143 5.99 13.76 -7.12
N ARG A 144 6.59 13.62 -5.93
CA ARG A 144 7.48 12.51 -5.62
C ARG A 144 6.64 11.34 -5.14
N VAL A 145 6.67 10.25 -5.88
CA VAL A 145 5.88 9.06 -5.57
C VAL A 145 6.81 7.90 -5.27
N GLY A 146 6.58 7.27 -4.12
CA GLY A 146 7.30 6.07 -3.70
C GLY A 146 6.52 4.81 -4.08
N PHE A 147 7.23 3.84 -4.65
CA PHE A 147 6.69 2.57 -5.12
C PHE A 147 7.45 1.39 -4.49
N LEU A 148 6.83 0.21 -4.45
CA LEU A 148 7.48 -1.02 -3.98
C LEU A 148 8.62 -1.48 -4.90
N GLY A 149 8.59 -1.08 -6.17
CA GLY A 149 9.61 -1.41 -7.16
C GLY A 149 9.28 -0.85 -8.54
N LEU A 150 10.14 -1.13 -9.52
CA LEU A 150 10.00 -0.63 -10.89
C LEU A 150 8.71 -1.13 -11.57
N LEU A 151 8.41 -2.41 -11.43
CA LEU A 151 7.18 -2.99 -11.99
C LEU A 151 5.92 -2.34 -11.41
N HIS A 152 5.93 -2.06 -10.10
CA HIS A 152 4.83 -1.35 -9.46
C HIS A 152 4.64 0.05 -10.06
N ALA A 153 5.72 0.80 -10.26
CA ALA A 153 5.67 2.12 -10.89
C ALA A 153 5.10 2.07 -12.33
N ASP A 154 5.50 1.05 -13.10
CA ASP A 154 4.97 0.87 -14.46
C ASP A 154 3.48 0.54 -14.47
N ILE A 155 3.01 -0.33 -13.57
CA ILE A 155 1.58 -0.67 -13.43
C ILE A 155 0.78 0.58 -13.06
N VAL A 156 1.24 1.36 -12.07
CA VAL A 156 0.55 2.60 -11.66
C VAL A 156 0.49 3.59 -12.81
N ARG A 157 1.59 3.78 -13.54
CA ARG A 157 1.63 4.64 -14.72
C ARG A 157 0.61 4.23 -15.78
N GLN A 158 0.54 2.92 -16.07
CA GLN A 158 -0.41 2.39 -17.04
C GLN A 158 -1.86 2.60 -16.59
N ARG A 159 -2.17 2.31 -15.33
CA ARG A 159 -3.51 2.49 -14.78
C ARG A 159 -3.94 3.96 -14.75
N LEU A 160 -3.08 4.88 -14.36
CA LEU A 160 -3.37 6.32 -14.41
C LEU A 160 -3.69 6.78 -15.84
N LYS A 161 -3.00 6.21 -16.84
CA LYS A 161 -3.28 6.51 -18.24
C LYS A 161 -4.61 5.91 -18.71
N GLU A 162 -4.91 4.67 -18.36
CA GLU A 162 -6.09 3.95 -18.85
C GLU A 162 -7.38 4.35 -18.10
N GLU A 163 -7.30 4.53 -16.78
CA GLU A 163 -8.47 4.77 -15.94
C GLU A 163 -8.78 6.27 -15.77
N GLU A 164 -7.75 7.12 -15.66
CA GLU A 164 -7.91 8.55 -15.39
C GLU A 164 -7.52 9.43 -16.60
N ASN A 165 -7.09 8.81 -17.72
CA ASN A 165 -6.64 9.50 -18.94
C ASN A 165 -5.54 10.53 -18.68
N VAL A 166 -4.64 10.26 -17.73
CA VAL A 166 -3.52 11.12 -17.38
C VAL A 166 -2.24 10.61 -18.00
N ASP A 167 -1.67 11.38 -18.92
CA ASP A 167 -0.33 11.12 -19.46
C ASP A 167 0.73 11.80 -18.59
N LEU A 168 1.76 11.04 -18.20
CA LEU A 168 2.78 11.50 -17.27
C LEU A 168 4.20 11.11 -17.67
N PHE A 169 5.17 11.86 -17.15
CA PHE A 169 6.59 11.53 -17.18
C PHE A 169 7.02 10.98 -15.82
N LEU A 170 7.83 9.92 -15.86
CA LEU A 170 8.59 9.44 -14.71
C LEU A 170 10.05 9.88 -14.86
N THR A 171 10.64 10.42 -13.81
CA THR A 171 12.08 10.68 -13.78
C THR A 171 12.86 9.37 -13.65
N SER A 172 14.18 9.45 -13.63
CA SER A 172 15.01 8.32 -13.23
C SER A 172 14.67 7.91 -11.78
N PRO A 173 14.70 6.59 -11.49
CA PRO A 173 14.42 6.10 -10.14
C PRO A 173 15.46 6.63 -9.15
N GLN A 174 14.99 7.00 -7.99
CA GLN A 174 15.79 7.51 -6.89
C GLN A 174 15.54 6.70 -5.63
N VAL A 175 16.54 6.68 -4.77
CA VAL A 175 16.45 6.11 -3.42
C VAL A 175 16.54 7.26 -2.44
N LEU A 176 15.73 7.24 -1.38
CA LEU A 176 15.82 8.26 -0.34
C LEU A 176 17.00 7.94 0.58
N TYR A 177 17.80 8.97 0.84
CA TYR A 177 18.85 8.94 1.84
C TYR A 177 18.33 9.59 3.11
N ASP A 178 18.44 8.88 4.23
CA ASP A 178 18.13 9.46 5.53
C ASP A 178 19.31 10.31 6.03
N LYS A 179 19.00 11.42 6.69
CA LYS A 179 20.00 12.29 7.29
C LYS A 179 19.96 12.13 8.79
N LYS A 180 21.10 11.73 9.38
CA LYS A 180 21.25 11.69 10.84
C LYS A 180 21.36 13.10 11.43
N GLU A 181 21.15 13.20 12.74
CA GLU A 181 21.31 14.45 13.48
C GLU A 181 22.72 15.04 13.38
N ASP A 182 23.74 14.20 13.21
CA ASP A 182 25.14 14.60 13.01
C ASP A 182 25.43 15.10 11.60
N GLY A 183 24.42 15.13 10.70
CA GLY A 183 24.54 15.55 9.31
C GLY A 183 25.02 14.48 8.35
N SER A 184 25.40 13.29 8.80
CA SER A 184 25.78 12.17 7.93
C SER A 184 24.56 11.61 7.19
N MET A 185 24.79 11.15 5.94
CA MET A 185 23.75 10.53 5.12
C MET A 185 23.76 9.02 5.32
N LEU A 186 22.57 8.46 5.54
CA LEU A 186 22.36 7.02 5.56
C LEU A 186 21.84 6.56 4.20
N GLU A 187 22.56 5.66 3.57
CA GLU A 187 22.12 4.97 2.38
C GLU A 187 21.28 3.76 2.79
N PRO A 188 20.06 3.59 2.23
CA PRO A 188 19.25 2.42 2.55
C PRO A 188 19.87 1.16 1.92
N TYR A 189 19.98 0.11 2.72
CA TYR A 189 20.38 -1.22 2.30
C TYR A 189 19.25 -2.21 2.52
N MET A 190 19.19 -3.24 1.67
CA MET A 190 18.22 -4.31 1.82
C MET A 190 18.91 -5.67 1.86
N ASN A 191 18.31 -6.62 2.55
CA ASN A 191 18.68 -8.03 2.43
C ASN A 191 17.97 -8.62 1.20
N LEU A 192 18.73 -9.10 0.25
CA LEU A 192 18.24 -9.67 -1.00
C LEU A 192 18.50 -11.18 -1.00
N THR A 193 17.45 -11.96 -1.23
CA THR A 193 17.56 -13.39 -1.49
C THR A 193 17.15 -13.67 -2.92
N VAL A 194 18.02 -14.29 -3.71
CA VAL A 194 17.79 -14.56 -5.12
C VAL A 194 17.85 -16.07 -5.37
N PHE A 195 16.79 -16.62 -5.93
CA PHE A 195 16.73 -18.02 -6.35
C PHE A 195 16.97 -18.11 -7.85
N VAL A 196 18.05 -18.78 -8.25
CA VAL A 196 18.41 -18.94 -9.65
C VAL A 196 18.97 -20.33 -9.92
N PRO A 197 18.84 -20.88 -11.14
CA PRO A 197 19.56 -22.08 -11.56
C PRO A 197 21.07 -21.91 -11.42
N SER A 198 21.79 -22.99 -11.08
CA SER A 198 23.23 -22.98 -10.79
C SER A 198 24.08 -22.30 -11.86
N MET A 199 23.68 -22.41 -13.13
CA MET A 199 24.38 -21.80 -14.27
C MET A 199 24.38 -20.26 -14.23
N TYR A 200 23.46 -19.62 -13.50
CA TYR A 200 23.35 -18.15 -13.41
C TYR A 200 23.92 -17.55 -12.12
N VAL A 201 24.29 -18.38 -11.14
CA VAL A 201 24.81 -17.93 -9.83
C VAL A 201 25.96 -16.94 -10.00
N GLY A 202 26.95 -17.27 -10.84
CA GLY A 202 28.11 -16.39 -11.09
C GLY A 202 27.73 -15.04 -11.67
N SER A 203 26.75 -15.01 -12.59
CA SER A 203 26.25 -13.75 -13.19
C SER A 203 25.54 -12.89 -12.16
N VAL A 204 24.73 -13.50 -11.29
CA VAL A 204 24.03 -12.79 -10.21
C VAL A 204 25.02 -12.21 -9.22
N ILE A 205 25.99 -12.99 -8.75
CA ILE A 205 27.04 -12.53 -7.83
C ILE A 205 27.78 -11.32 -8.44
N SER A 206 28.20 -11.45 -9.70
CA SER A 206 28.89 -10.35 -10.40
C SER A 206 28.04 -9.08 -10.49
N THR A 207 26.74 -9.22 -10.75
CA THR A 207 25.82 -8.08 -10.82
C THR A 207 25.64 -7.42 -9.46
N CYS A 208 25.46 -8.21 -8.40
CA CYS A 208 25.34 -7.69 -7.04
C CYS A 208 26.62 -6.97 -6.59
N GLN A 209 27.79 -7.53 -6.88
CA GLN A 209 29.08 -6.90 -6.56
C GLN A 209 29.30 -5.58 -7.30
N LYS A 210 28.92 -5.51 -8.58
CA LYS A 210 28.97 -4.25 -9.36
C LYS A 210 28.06 -3.17 -8.75
N SER A 211 26.96 -3.58 -8.12
CA SER A 211 26.03 -2.70 -7.39
C SER A 211 26.44 -2.50 -5.92
N LYS A 212 27.69 -2.76 -5.55
CA LYS A 212 28.23 -2.66 -4.17
C LYS A 212 27.52 -3.57 -3.14
N GLY A 213 26.88 -4.64 -3.59
CA GLY A 213 26.28 -5.64 -2.71
C GLY A 213 27.34 -6.48 -1.99
N ASN A 214 27.08 -6.78 -0.72
CA ASN A 214 27.87 -7.72 0.07
C ASN A 214 27.20 -9.09 0.05
N MET A 215 27.92 -10.12 -0.36
CA MET A 215 27.43 -11.49 -0.33
C MET A 215 27.51 -12.02 1.11
N LEU A 216 26.39 -12.52 1.62
CA LEU A 216 26.29 -13.08 2.96
C LEU A 216 26.37 -14.62 2.91
N ASP A 217 25.70 -15.23 1.92
CA ASP A 217 25.66 -16.70 1.77
C ASP A 217 25.33 -17.07 0.31
N VAL A 218 25.63 -18.34 -0.08
CA VAL A 218 25.34 -18.90 -1.42
C VAL A 218 24.85 -20.35 -1.30
#